data_b5a86fec939fac828ab103bfeebdafbc
#
_entry.id   b5a86fec939fac828ab103bfeebdafbc
#
_cell.length_a   1.000
_cell.length_b   1.000
_cell.length_c   1.000
_cell.angle_alpha   90.00
_cell.angle_beta   90.00
_cell.angle_gamma   90.00
#
_symmetry.space_group_name_H-M   'P 1'
#
loop_
_entity.id
_entity.type
_entity.pdbx_description
1 polymer ?
#
loop_
_entity_poly.entity_id
_entity_poly.type
_entity_poly.pdbx_seq_one_letter_code
_entity_poly.pdbx_strand_id
1 'polypeptide(L)' 'MQINTPNLVNCRQLRAARVLAGLTQKTLGAALNVDERQIRFWERRIPTNPRKAARIEQALLANGVALFTEPTAGARFA' A
#
# COMPACT_ATOMS: atom_id res chain seq x y z
N MET A 1 -0.47 24.77 5.33
CA MET A 1 -1.03 23.47 4.93
C MET A 1 -0.03 22.37 5.20
N GLN A 2 -0.47 21.32 5.81
CA GLN A 2 0.39 20.21 6.18
C GLN A 2 0.35 19.13 5.10
N ILE A 3 1.53 18.68 4.70
CA ILE A 3 1.64 17.58 3.74
C ILE A 3 1.85 16.31 4.54
N ASN A 4 0.90 15.38 4.42
CA ASN A 4 1.02 14.09 5.07
C ASN A 4 1.98 13.21 4.30
N THR A 5 3.05 12.77 4.96
CA THR A 5 3.96 11.80 4.39
C THR A 5 3.29 10.43 4.43
N PRO A 6 3.17 9.72 3.31
CA PRO A 6 2.62 8.37 3.33
C PRO A 6 3.45 7.44 4.20
N ASN A 7 2.78 6.48 4.84
CA ASN A 7 3.45 5.46 5.64
C ASN A 7 3.91 4.27 4.80
N LEU A 8 3.60 4.26 3.53
CA LEU A 8 4.07 3.22 2.62
C LEU A 8 5.49 3.57 2.18
N VAL A 9 6.48 2.87 2.73
CA VAL A 9 7.89 3.21 2.54
C VAL A 9 8.73 2.06 1.97
N ASN A 10 8.20 0.83 1.91
CA ASN A 10 8.96 -0.27 1.29
C ASN A 10 8.05 -1.34 0.70
N CYS A 11 8.64 -2.20 -0.13
CA CYS A 11 7.91 -3.20 -0.90
C CYS A 11 7.33 -4.30 -0.02
N ARG A 12 8.04 -4.70 1.03
CA ARG A 12 7.57 -5.74 1.95
C ARG A 12 6.32 -5.31 2.68
N GLN A 13 6.28 -4.04 3.04
CA GLN A 13 5.13 -3.42 3.69
C GLN A 13 3.89 -3.51 2.80
N LEU A 14 4.04 -3.18 1.53
CA LEU A 14 2.94 -3.25 0.58
C LEU A 14 2.42 -4.68 0.45
N ARG A 15 3.33 -5.63 0.25
CA ARG A 15 2.95 -7.03 0.10
C ARG A 15 2.27 -7.56 1.37
N ALA A 16 2.85 -7.28 2.53
CA ALA A 16 2.28 -7.72 3.81
C ALA A 16 0.88 -7.13 4.01
N ALA A 17 0.73 -5.84 3.72
CA ALA A 17 -0.56 -5.17 3.87
C ALA A 17 -1.61 -5.74 2.93
N ARG A 18 -1.23 -6.00 1.69
CA ARG A 18 -2.15 -6.60 0.72
C ARG A 18 -2.65 -7.96 1.20
N VAL A 19 -1.73 -8.82 1.63
CA VAL A 19 -2.06 -10.16 2.11
C VAL A 19 -2.95 -10.06 3.36
N LEU A 20 -2.59 -9.17 4.28
CA LEU A 20 -3.34 -8.96 5.52
C LEU A 20 -4.76 -8.47 5.21
N ALA A 21 -4.93 -7.65 4.18
CA ALA A 21 -6.23 -7.15 3.75
C ALA A 21 -7.06 -8.22 3.02
N GLY A 22 -6.48 -9.39 2.74
CA GLY A 22 -7.15 -10.44 2.00
C GLY A 22 -7.27 -10.15 0.52
N LEU A 23 -6.43 -9.28 -0.02
CA LEU A 23 -6.49 -8.88 -1.43
C LEU A 23 -5.45 -9.63 -2.25
N THR A 24 -5.84 -10.00 -3.48
CA THR A 24 -4.88 -10.46 -4.48
C THR A 24 -4.26 -9.25 -5.16
N GLN A 25 -3.19 -9.47 -5.93
CA GLN A 25 -2.63 -8.40 -6.74
C GLN A 25 -3.68 -7.85 -7.72
N LYS A 26 -4.51 -8.74 -8.26
CA LYS A 26 -5.56 -8.34 -9.19
C LYS A 26 -6.63 -7.50 -8.51
N THR A 27 -7.09 -7.89 -7.32
CA THR A 27 -8.15 -7.14 -6.63
C THR A 27 -7.64 -5.83 -6.08
N LEU A 28 -6.40 -5.76 -5.61
CA LEU A 28 -5.82 -4.47 -5.22
C LEU A 28 -5.66 -3.57 -6.44
N GLY A 29 -5.24 -4.12 -7.57
CA GLY A 29 -5.16 -3.37 -8.81
C GLY A 29 -6.52 -2.80 -9.21
N ALA A 30 -7.58 -3.60 -9.12
CA ALA A 30 -8.92 -3.13 -9.40
C ALA A 30 -9.35 -1.97 -8.48
N ALA A 31 -9.01 -2.07 -7.20
CA ALA A 31 -9.33 -1.01 -6.23
C ALA A 31 -8.61 0.30 -6.56
N LEU A 32 -7.43 0.21 -7.16
CA LEU A 32 -6.63 1.37 -7.53
C LEU A 32 -6.79 1.76 -8.99
N ASN A 33 -7.60 1.01 -9.74
CA ASN A 33 -7.80 1.20 -11.16
C ASN A 33 -6.49 1.08 -11.95
N VAL A 34 -5.70 0.08 -11.60
CA VAL A 34 -4.45 -0.25 -12.30
C VAL A 34 -4.41 -1.75 -12.59
N ASP A 35 -3.54 -2.14 -13.51
CA ASP A 35 -3.31 -3.53 -13.89
C ASP A 35 -2.60 -4.27 -12.73
N GLU A 36 -2.89 -5.57 -12.60
CA GLU A 36 -2.21 -6.39 -11.58
C GLU A 36 -0.70 -6.42 -11.75
N ARG A 37 -0.21 -6.27 -13.01
CA ARG A 37 1.23 -6.19 -13.25
C ARG A 37 1.85 -4.96 -12.60
N GLN A 38 1.07 -3.87 -12.50
CA GLN A 38 1.52 -2.67 -11.80
C GLN A 38 1.69 -2.94 -10.30
N ILE A 39 0.76 -3.70 -9.71
CA ILE A 39 0.87 -4.08 -8.29
C ILE A 39 2.10 -4.96 -8.10
N ARG A 40 2.29 -5.95 -8.96
CA ARG A 40 3.46 -6.83 -8.91
C ARG A 40 4.76 -6.03 -8.99
N PHE A 41 4.80 -5.02 -9.86
CA PHE A 41 5.95 -4.14 -10.00
C PHE A 41 6.19 -3.36 -8.71
N TRP A 42 5.13 -2.78 -8.13
CA TRP A 42 5.25 -2.00 -6.90
C TRP A 42 5.63 -2.87 -5.69
N GLU A 43 5.34 -4.15 -5.71
CA GLU A 43 5.79 -5.07 -4.66
C GLU A 43 7.28 -5.42 -4.80
N ARG A 44 7.90 -5.00 -5.89
CA ARG A 44 9.34 -5.11 -6.09
C ARG A 44 10.03 -3.76 -6.03
N ARG A 45 9.34 -2.71 -6.44
CA ARG A 45 9.90 -1.37 -6.48
C ARG A 45 8.80 -0.37 -6.12
N ILE A 46 8.88 0.11 -4.90
CA ILE A 46 7.84 1.02 -4.38
C ILE A 46 7.79 2.32 -5.20
N PRO A 47 6.60 2.87 -5.48
CA PRO A 47 6.52 4.13 -6.20
C PRO A 47 7.14 5.27 -5.41
N THR A 48 7.93 6.08 -6.08
CA THR A 48 8.54 7.25 -5.46
C THR A 48 7.60 8.44 -5.39
N ASN A 49 6.49 8.38 -6.14
CA ASN A 49 5.50 9.45 -6.16
C ASN A 49 4.65 9.38 -4.89
N PRO A 50 4.66 10.41 -4.02
CA PRO A 50 3.90 10.38 -2.76
C PRO A 50 2.39 10.25 -2.97
N ARG A 51 1.85 10.78 -4.07
CA ARG A 51 0.42 10.68 -4.34
C ARG A 51 0.00 9.24 -4.61
N LYS A 52 0.82 8.50 -5.35
CA LYS A 52 0.54 7.09 -5.61
C LYS A 52 0.65 6.28 -4.32
N ALA A 53 1.69 6.53 -3.53
CA ALA A 53 1.84 5.86 -2.25
C ALA A 53 0.66 6.13 -1.33
N ALA A 54 0.19 7.37 -1.27
CA ALA A 54 -0.96 7.74 -0.46
C ALA A 54 -2.24 7.05 -0.94
N ARG A 55 -2.45 6.94 -2.25
CA ARG A 55 -3.61 6.24 -2.80
C ARG A 55 -3.60 4.77 -2.45
N ILE A 56 -2.43 4.14 -2.54
CA ILE A 56 -2.28 2.73 -2.16
C ILE A 56 -2.62 2.57 -0.68
N GLU A 57 -2.09 3.43 0.17
CA GLU A 57 -2.34 3.39 1.60
C GLU A 57 -3.83 3.55 1.91
N GLN A 58 -4.51 4.47 1.23
CA GLN A 58 -5.94 4.68 1.43
C GLN A 58 -6.76 3.48 0.99
N ALA A 59 -6.39 2.83 -0.10
CA ALA A 59 -7.09 1.63 -0.56
C ALA A 59 -6.94 0.49 0.46
N LEU A 60 -5.75 0.35 1.05
CA LEU A 60 -5.53 -0.65 2.08
C LEU A 60 -6.32 -0.32 3.34
N LEU A 61 -6.35 0.94 3.74
CA LEU A 61 -7.10 1.37 4.90
C LEU A 61 -8.61 1.13 4.70
N ALA A 62 -9.12 1.39 3.50
CA ALA A 62 -10.51 1.10 3.16
C ALA A 62 -10.83 -0.41 3.26
N ASN A 63 -9.82 -1.24 3.18
CA ASN A 63 -9.93 -2.69 3.34
C ASN A 63 -9.50 -3.17 4.72
N GLY A 64 -9.43 -2.27 5.70
CA GLY A 64 -9.21 -2.61 7.09
C GLY A 64 -7.76 -2.76 7.51
N VAL A 65 -6.80 -2.29 6.71
CA VAL A 65 -5.38 -2.43 7.03
C VAL A 65 -4.71 -1.05 7.07
N ALA A 66 -4.06 -0.75 8.18
CA ALA A 66 -3.30 0.47 8.36
C ALA A 66 -1.81 0.19 8.24
N LEU A 67 -1.08 1.15 7.67
CA LEU A 67 0.36 1.10 7.57
C LEU A 67 0.99 1.95 8.67
N PHE A 68 2.18 1.53 9.11
CA PHE A 68 2.93 2.29 10.11
C PHE A 68 4.42 2.22 9.80
N THR A 69 5.19 3.15 10.36
CA THR A 69 6.64 3.22 10.13
C THR A 69 7.45 3.06 11.41
N GLU A 70 6.82 3.13 12.58
CA GLU A 70 7.47 3.02 13.88
C GLU A 70 6.99 1.79 14.62
N PRO A 71 7.85 1.05 15.30
CA PRO A 71 9.32 1.18 15.37
C PRO A 71 10.03 0.74 14.08
N THR A 72 9.35 -0.02 13.23
CA THR A 72 9.79 -0.40 11.89
C THR A 72 8.59 -0.34 10.97
N ALA A 73 8.83 -0.26 9.67
CA ALA A 73 7.73 -0.21 8.70
C ALA A 73 6.95 -1.52 8.71
N GLY A 74 5.63 -1.44 8.73
CA GLY A 74 4.78 -2.61 8.77
C GLY A 74 3.33 -2.30 8.45
N ALA A 75 2.49 -3.32 8.65
CA ALA A 75 1.04 -3.23 8.41
C ALA A 75 0.32 -3.97 9.52
N ARG A 76 -0.89 -3.49 9.85
CA ARG A 76 -1.72 -4.12 10.88
C ARG A 76 -3.18 -3.83 10.56
N PHE A 77 -4.09 -4.60 11.17
CA PHE A 77 -5.50 -4.30 11.07
C PHE A 77 -5.78 -2.93 11.68
N ALA A 78 -6.59 -2.17 10.97
CA ALA A 78 -6.98 -0.84 11.41
C ALA A 78 -7.97 -0.89 12.58
#